data_223d30bb293d81d7b495fd3d28d008e9
#
_entry.id   223d30bb293d81d7b495fd3d28d008e9
#
_cell.length_a   1.000
_cell.length_b   1.000
_cell.length_c   1.000
_cell.angle_alpha   90.00
_cell.angle_beta   90.00
_cell.angle_gamma   90.00
#
_symmetry.space_group_name_H-M   'P 1'
#
loop_
_entity.id
_entity.type
_entity.pdbx_description
1 polymer ?
#
loop_
_entity_poly.entity_id
_entity_poly.type
_entity_poly.pdbx_seq_one_letter_code
_entity_poly.pdbx_strand_id
1 'polypeptide(L)'
;MQVRRFAALAALPVVTSLGLVACGQGGDDAAESNTSAVVSIQISEPQHLIPTNTNETSGSQVLASLFTPLVSYNAENKPVENAAESVSSTDNTVWTIKLKDGFTFHNGEKVTSDSYINAWNYGAYAPSAQNNSYFFEKVKGYADLQSEDPDKDGPQKAPEPKAKKLTGLAKVDDLTFTVTLTEAYVDFKTMLGYTAFYPLPAAAWSAEGVLADGFEEAIIGQGPFKMNGTWQHDAKIEVTAYDAYPATKPKIAGVEFRIYQQLTAAYADVLADNLDVIVTIPTENMGNAPTDLGDRYATSPASTFQFLAFPTFQPDFAKPEVRKAISMAIDRDEIIKSIFKNSQQSARSFVSPVVGGYREDTCGASCQFNAASAKTQYTAAGGPKTIKISYNGDGGHKDWVDATCNQLKTNLGVECTGVAEAKFADLLTKVKAKQDVGLFRMGWVMDYPSMENYLGPIFTTKGSSNYYGYSNPEFDKLVTEGTKAADENAAITKYQAAEDLLAVDMPVIPLRFGQNNYGTSSKVRNVNIDLFQRVDLLKVEAVS
;
A
#
# COMPACT_ATOMS: atom_id res chain seq x y z
N MET A 1 -90.69 -25.79 -11.01
CA MET A 1 -91.68 -25.30 -10.03
C MET A 1 -91.14 -23.93 -9.58
N GLN A 2 -91.94 -22.93 -10.01
CA GLN A 2 -92.14 -21.59 -9.35
C GLN A 2 -90.94 -20.75 -8.93
N VAL A 3 -90.65 -19.68 -9.65
CA VAL A 3 -91.34 -18.42 -9.87
C VAL A 3 -91.30 -17.46 -8.63
N ARG A 4 -90.66 -16.35 -8.77
CA ARG A 4 -91.08 -14.90 -8.72
C ARG A 4 -89.94 -14.03 -8.24
N ARG A 5 -89.43 -13.09 -9.02
CA ARG A 5 -89.87 -11.69 -9.33
C ARG A 5 -89.96 -10.80 -8.08
N PHE A 6 -89.23 -9.66 -8.03
CA PHE A 6 -89.47 -8.30 -8.56
C PHE A 6 -88.24 -7.44 -8.21
N ALA A 7 -87.69 -6.70 -9.07
CA ALA A 7 -87.94 -5.35 -9.61
C ALA A 7 -87.33 -4.27 -8.69
N ALA A 8 -86.37 -3.61 -9.12
CA ALA A 8 -86.19 -2.39 -9.90
C ALA A 8 -86.05 -1.13 -9.02
N LEU A 9 -85.05 -0.38 -9.21
CA LEU A 9 -85.11 1.01 -9.68
C LEU A 9 -83.72 1.61 -9.85
N ALA A 10 -83.61 2.34 -10.91
CA ALA A 10 -82.48 2.99 -11.52
C ALA A 10 -82.02 4.24 -10.81
N ALA A 11 -80.74 4.58 -10.97
CA ALA A 11 -80.28 5.91 -11.23
C ALA A 11 -78.87 5.91 -11.83
N LEU A 12 -78.76 6.27 -13.09
CA LEU A 12 -77.54 6.86 -13.67
C LEU A 12 -77.35 8.26 -13.12
N PRO A 13 -76.09 8.78 -12.98
CA PRO A 13 -75.46 9.35 -14.18
C PRO A 13 -73.92 9.40 -14.20
N VAL A 14 -73.47 9.74 -15.37
CA VAL A 14 -72.26 10.51 -15.75
C VAL A 14 -70.96 9.77 -15.87
N VAL A 15 -70.70 9.43 -17.12
CA VAL A 15 -69.39 9.13 -17.70
C VAL A 15 -68.53 10.36 -17.72
N THR A 16 -67.35 10.31 -17.06
CA THR A 16 -66.23 11.19 -17.38
C THR A 16 -65.07 10.29 -17.78
N SER A 17 -64.79 10.26 -19.06
CA SER A 17 -63.62 9.68 -19.68
C SER A 17 -62.39 10.48 -19.29
N LEU A 18 -61.54 9.90 -18.46
CA LEU A 18 -60.16 10.33 -18.29
C LEU A 18 -59.25 9.34 -18.99
N GLY A 19 -58.57 9.83 -20.02
CA GLY A 19 -57.62 9.10 -20.81
C GLY A 19 -56.42 8.67 -19.94
N LEU A 20 -56.14 7.41 -19.96
CA LEU A 20 -54.88 6.84 -19.50
C LEU A 20 -53.79 7.21 -20.51
N VAL A 21 -53.03 8.26 -20.20
CA VAL A 21 -51.69 8.45 -20.78
C VAL A 21 -50.79 7.49 -20.06
N ALA A 22 -50.48 6.38 -20.69
CA ALA A 22 -49.37 5.51 -20.29
C ALA A 22 -48.07 6.25 -20.64
N CYS A 23 -47.55 7.04 -19.71
CA CYS A 23 -46.13 7.39 -19.70
C CYS A 23 -45.38 6.14 -19.29
N GLY A 24 -44.74 5.49 -20.26
CA GLY A 24 -43.66 4.54 -19.99
C GLY A 24 -42.51 5.28 -19.34
N GLN A 25 -42.46 5.24 -18.03
CA GLN A 25 -41.29 5.60 -17.23
C GLN A 25 -40.41 4.35 -17.21
N GLY A 26 -39.38 4.32 -18.05
CA GLY A 26 -38.28 3.42 -17.90
C GLY A 26 -37.66 3.75 -16.55
N GLY A 27 -38.07 3.04 -15.51
CA GLY A 27 -37.34 3.01 -14.25
C GLY A 27 -36.08 2.21 -14.52
N ASP A 28 -34.93 2.84 -14.38
CA ASP A 28 -33.72 2.13 -14.00
C ASP A 28 -34.06 1.44 -12.68
N ASP A 29 -34.33 0.14 -12.72
CA ASP A 29 -34.40 -0.71 -11.52
C ASP A 29 -32.98 -0.76 -10.95
N ALA A 30 -32.60 0.26 -10.19
CA ALA A 30 -31.41 0.20 -9.35
C ALA A 30 -31.66 -0.93 -8.34
N ALA A 31 -30.93 -2.04 -8.49
CA ALA A 31 -31.02 -3.17 -7.60
C ALA A 31 -30.97 -2.72 -6.15
N GLU A 32 -31.89 -3.19 -5.31
CA GLU A 32 -32.00 -2.78 -3.92
C GLU A 32 -30.72 -3.17 -3.15
N SER A 33 -30.27 -2.29 -2.26
CA SER A 33 -29.11 -2.52 -1.42
C SER A 33 -29.42 -3.50 -0.31
N ASN A 34 -28.64 -4.58 -0.19
CA ASN A 34 -28.77 -5.60 0.85
C ASN A 34 -27.82 -5.34 2.01
N THR A 35 -28.28 -4.62 3.02
CA THR A 35 -27.47 -4.26 4.20
C THR A 35 -27.20 -5.43 5.15
N SER A 36 -27.85 -6.59 4.98
CA SER A 36 -27.62 -7.80 5.79
C SER A 36 -26.59 -8.74 5.17
N ALA A 37 -26.05 -8.42 4.00
CA ALA A 37 -25.10 -9.26 3.31
C ALA A 37 -23.71 -9.24 3.96
N VAL A 38 -23.04 -10.41 3.91
CA VAL A 38 -21.61 -10.56 4.17
C VAL A 38 -20.91 -10.65 2.82
N VAL A 39 -19.94 -9.79 2.58
CA VAL A 39 -19.19 -9.71 1.32
C VAL A 39 -17.89 -10.51 1.45
N SER A 40 -17.61 -11.38 0.47
CA SER A 40 -16.40 -12.19 0.44
C SER A 40 -15.30 -11.49 -0.38
N ILE A 41 -14.07 -11.40 0.19
CA ILE A 41 -12.92 -10.74 -0.42
C ILE A 41 -11.74 -11.69 -0.43
N GLN A 42 -11.07 -11.82 -1.57
CA GLN A 42 -9.84 -12.60 -1.68
C GLN A 42 -8.70 -11.90 -0.96
N ILE A 43 -7.97 -12.65 -0.14
CA ILE A 43 -6.67 -12.27 0.42
C ILE A 43 -5.69 -13.45 0.33
N SER A 44 -4.40 -13.18 0.52
CA SER A 44 -3.41 -14.19 0.89
C SER A 44 -3.38 -14.37 2.41
N GLU A 45 -2.75 -15.43 2.91
CA GLU A 45 -2.54 -15.60 4.35
C GLU A 45 -1.77 -14.42 4.92
N PRO A 46 -2.32 -13.64 5.89
CA PRO A 46 -1.57 -12.60 6.58
C PRO A 46 -0.37 -13.17 7.33
N GLN A 47 0.70 -12.39 7.43
CA GLN A 47 1.82 -12.77 8.28
C GLN A 47 1.54 -12.43 9.75
N HIS A 48 0.93 -11.28 9.96
CA HIS A 48 0.60 -10.73 11.27
C HIS A 48 -0.68 -9.91 11.22
N LEU A 49 -1.38 -9.83 12.36
CA LEU A 49 -2.52 -8.92 12.55
C LEU A 49 -2.28 -7.91 13.69
N ILE A 50 -1.05 -7.75 14.17
CA ILE A 50 -0.68 -6.69 15.12
C ILE A 50 -0.28 -5.44 14.35
N PRO A 51 -0.88 -4.26 14.60
CA PRO A 51 -0.61 -3.02 13.86
C PRO A 51 0.86 -2.68 13.68
N THR A 52 1.66 -2.82 14.74
CA THR A 52 3.11 -2.55 14.72
C THR A 52 3.93 -3.67 14.07
N ASN A 53 3.32 -4.83 13.72
CA ASN A 53 4.01 -5.96 13.10
C ASN A 53 3.56 -6.26 11.67
N THR A 54 2.37 -5.79 11.28
CA THR A 54 1.80 -6.01 9.96
C THR A 54 2.40 -5.05 8.95
N ASN A 55 3.15 -5.57 7.98
CA ASN A 55 3.81 -4.80 6.92
C ASN A 55 3.53 -5.35 5.51
N GLU A 56 2.47 -6.14 5.35
CA GLU A 56 2.04 -6.70 4.06
C GLU A 56 0.55 -6.39 3.79
N THR A 57 0.15 -6.53 2.53
CA THR A 57 -1.14 -6.03 2.03
C THR A 57 -2.34 -6.76 2.65
N SER A 58 -2.28 -8.10 2.80
CA SER A 58 -3.41 -8.90 3.29
C SER A 58 -3.74 -8.60 4.74
N GLY A 59 -2.74 -8.55 5.61
CA GLY A 59 -2.91 -8.13 7.00
C GLY A 59 -3.35 -6.68 7.12
N SER A 60 -2.79 -5.77 6.30
CA SER A 60 -3.21 -4.36 6.24
C SER A 60 -4.66 -4.20 5.81
N GLN A 61 -5.17 -5.03 4.88
CA GLN A 61 -6.58 -5.04 4.47
C GLN A 61 -7.50 -5.41 5.64
N VAL A 62 -7.14 -6.45 6.41
CA VAL A 62 -7.90 -6.87 7.60
C VAL A 62 -7.84 -5.78 8.68
N LEU A 63 -6.65 -5.25 8.99
CA LEU A 63 -6.48 -4.19 9.99
C LEU A 63 -7.24 -2.91 9.61
N ALA A 64 -7.32 -2.55 8.33
CA ALA A 64 -8.09 -1.38 7.88
C ALA A 64 -9.60 -1.53 8.11
N SER A 65 -10.13 -2.77 8.23
CA SER A 65 -11.51 -3.01 8.64
C SER A 65 -11.72 -2.87 10.15
N LEU A 66 -10.71 -3.26 10.94
CA LEU A 66 -10.77 -3.34 12.40
C LEU A 66 -10.36 -2.06 13.11
N PHE A 67 -9.66 -1.15 12.43
CA PHE A 67 -9.12 0.08 13.00
C PHE A 67 -9.47 1.31 12.16
N THR A 68 -9.52 2.45 12.84
CA THR A 68 -9.62 3.77 12.23
C THR A 68 -8.31 4.51 12.47
N PRO A 69 -7.59 4.95 11.42
CA PRO A 69 -6.34 5.68 11.57
C PRO A 69 -6.55 7.06 12.20
N LEU A 70 -5.49 7.65 12.76
CA LEU A 70 -5.52 9.06 13.23
C LEU A 70 -5.85 10.01 12.08
N VAL A 71 -5.25 9.78 10.91
CA VAL A 71 -5.53 10.50 9.66
C VAL A 71 -5.83 9.50 8.55
N SER A 72 -6.67 9.90 7.60
CA SER A 72 -6.87 9.23 6.31
C SER A 72 -6.43 10.16 5.19
N TYR A 73 -6.64 9.77 3.94
CA TYR A 73 -6.23 10.59 2.79
C TYR A 73 -7.46 10.92 1.93
N ASN A 74 -7.53 12.18 1.48
CA ASN A 74 -8.59 12.63 0.56
C ASN A 74 -8.27 12.22 -0.89
N ALA A 75 -9.10 12.67 -1.84
CA ALA A 75 -8.92 12.34 -3.26
C ALA A 75 -7.59 12.85 -3.86
N GLU A 76 -7.01 13.88 -3.27
CA GLU A 76 -5.71 14.45 -3.63
C GLU A 76 -4.55 13.81 -2.83
N ASN A 77 -4.82 12.72 -2.10
CA ASN A 77 -3.89 12.00 -1.24
C ASN A 77 -3.28 12.84 -0.10
N LYS A 78 -3.98 13.90 0.32
CA LYS A 78 -3.57 14.73 1.45
C LYS A 78 -4.15 14.22 2.75
N PRO A 79 -3.40 14.31 3.88
CA PRO A 79 -3.87 13.84 5.17
C PRO A 79 -5.05 14.68 5.69
N VAL A 80 -6.12 13.98 6.08
CA VAL A 80 -7.30 14.56 6.74
C VAL A 80 -7.55 13.81 8.04
N GLU A 81 -7.96 14.54 9.08
CA GLU A 81 -8.23 13.97 10.39
C GLU A 81 -9.36 12.94 10.34
N ASN A 82 -9.11 11.75 10.94
CA ASN A 82 -10.10 10.68 11.03
C ASN A 82 -10.41 10.35 12.50
N ALA A 83 -9.67 9.48 13.19
CA ALA A 83 -9.82 9.29 14.64
C ALA A 83 -9.25 10.47 15.45
N ALA A 84 -8.31 11.24 14.91
CA ALA A 84 -7.90 12.51 15.48
C ALA A 84 -8.95 13.60 15.23
N GLU A 85 -9.17 14.47 16.23
CA GLU A 85 -9.85 15.76 16.06
C GLU A 85 -8.89 16.78 15.42
N SER A 86 -7.61 16.75 15.84
CA SER A 86 -6.56 17.56 15.25
C SER A 86 -5.18 16.91 15.41
N VAL A 87 -4.32 17.15 14.42
CA VAL A 87 -2.88 16.85 14.46
C VAL A 87 -2.16 18.12 14.04
N SER A 88 -1.44 18.75 14.95
CA SER A 88 -0.84 20.07 14.72
C SER A 88 0.55 20.21 15.33
N SER A 89 1.37 21.02 14.67
CA SER A 89 2.68 21.47 15.14
C SER A 89 2.94 22.88 14.62
N THR A 90 3.76 23.65 15.32
CA THR A 90 4.21 24.97 14.88
C THR A 90 5.65 24.95 14.36
N ASP A 91 6.38 23.86 14.59
CA ASP A 91 7.80 23.73 14.27
C ASP A 91 8.17 22.37 13.64
N ASN A 92 7.16 21.54 13.35
CA ASN A 92 7.30 20.18 12.85
C ASN A 92 8.16 19.25 13.74
N THR A 93 8.47 19.67 14.98
CA THR A 93 9.27 18.92 15.95
C THR A 93 8.42 18.44 17.11
N VAL A 94 7.55 19.30 17.65
CA VAL A 94 6.60 18.92 18.70
C VAL A 94 5.19 18.92 18.11
N TRP A 95 4.60 17.74 18.05
CA TRP A 95 3.26 17.52 17.53
C TRP A 95 2.27 17.28 18.65
N THR A 96 1.13 17.95 18.59
CA THR A 96 0.01 17.73 19.48
C THR A 96 -1.07 16.95 18.73
N ILE A 97 -1.48 15.82 19.29
CA ILE A 97 -2.54 14.96 18.75
C ILE A 97 -3.70 15.02 19.72
N LYS A 98 -4.84 15.50 19.25
CA LYS A 98 -6.11 15.48 19.99
C LYS A 98 -7.03 14.45 19.35
N LEU A 99 -7.53 13.51 20.12
CA LEU A 99 -8.43 12.45 19.71
C LEU A 99 -9.87 12.96 19.68
N LYS A 100 -10.69 12.43 18.78
CA LYS A 100 -12.14 12.60 18.85
C LYS A 100 -12.70 11.81 20.01
N ASP A 101 -13.61 12.41 20.77
CA ASP A 101 -14.36 11.69 21.79
C ASP A 101 -15.36 10.71 21.16
N GLY A 102 -15.73 9.69 21.90
CA GLY A 102 -16.77 8.71 21.53
C GLY A 102 -16.25 7.45 20.84
N PHE A 103 -14.96 7.36 20.50
CA PHE A 103 -14.40 6.09 20.02
C PHE A 103 -14.25 5.10 21.18
N THR A 104 -14.73 3.87 20.94
CA THR A 104 -14.54 2.72 21.82
C THR A 104 -13.93 1.56 21.04
N PHE A 105 -13.12 0.77 21.71
CA PHE A 105 -12.71 -0.53 21.20
C PHE A 105 -13.91 -1.48 21.13
N HIS A 106 -13.78 -2.56 20.37
CA HIS A 106 -14.86 -3.53 20.16
C HIS A 106 -15.31 -4.25 21.45
N ASN A 107 -14.50 -4.23 22.50
CA ASN A 107 -14.83 -4.73 23.84
C ASN A 107 -15.49 -3.67 24.76
N GLY A 108 -15.72 -2.45 24.26
CA GLY A 108 -16.34 -1.34 25.00
C GLY A 108 -15.36 -0.46 25.77
N GLU A 109 -14.06 -0.77 25.81
CA GLU A 109 -13.05 0.13 26.38
C GLU A 109 -12.99 1.45 25.59
N LYS A 110 -12.79 2.58 26.30
CA LYS A 110 -12.59 3.88 25.65
C LYS A 110 -11.22 3.94 24.98
N VAL A 111 -11.17 4.55 23.80
CA VAL A 111 -9.91 4.91 23.16
C VAL A 111 -9.36 6.17 23.80
N THR A 112 -8.12 6.09 24.29
CA THR A 112 -7.47 7.18 25.02
C THR A 112 -6.04 7.39 24.52
N SER A 113 -5.40 8.45 24.99
CA SER A 113 -3.97 8.72 24.76
C SER A 113 -3.09 7.53 25.14
N ASP A 114 -3.41 6.84 26.26
CA ASP A 114 -2.65 5.67 26.70
C ASP A 114 -2.75 4.50 25.71
N SER A 115 -3.87 4.38 24.97
CA SER A 115 -4.04 3.34 23.95
C SER A 115 -3.02 3.48 22.81
N TYR A 116 -2.69 4.71 22.41
CA TYR A 116 -1.67 5.02 21.42
C TYR A 116 -0.25 4.93 22.00
N ILE A 117 -0.03 5.58 23.16
CA ILE A 117 1.30 5.65 23.78
C ILE A 117 1.83 4.25 24.11
N ASN A 118 0.98 3.35 24.64
CA ASN A 118 1.39 1.98 24.96
C ASN A 118 1.68 1.17 23.69
N ALA A 119 0.83 1.28 22.65
CA ALA A 119 1.03 0.58 21.38
C ALA A 119 2.33 1.04 20.69
N TRP A 120 2.60 2.35 20.67
CA TRP A 120 3.81 2.90 20.03
C TRP A 120 5.08 2.56 20.81
N ASN A 121 5.05 2.56 22.14
CA ASN A 121 6.16 2.08 22.96
C ASN A 121 6.47 0.60 22.67
N TYR A 122 5.45 -0.26 22.56
CA TYR A 122 5.59 -1.66 22.21
C TYR A 122 6.19 -1.81 20.81
N GLY A 123 5.69 -1.06 19.83
CA GLY A 123 6.20 -1.07 18.45
C GLY A 123 7.65 -0.62 18.32
N ALA A 124 8.06 0.35 19.15
CA ALA A 124 9.41 0.89 19.13
C ALA A 124 10.44 0.05 19.90
N TYR A 125 10.01 -0.79 20.85
CA TYR A 125 10.90 -1.54 21.75
C TYR A 125 11.51 -2.74 21.04
N ALA A 126 12.82 -2.76 20.81
CA ALA A 126 13.50 -3.78 20.04
C ALA A 126 13.21 -5.24 20.47
N PRO A 127 13.17 -5.58 21.78
CA PRO A 127 12.80 -6.93 22.19
C PRO A 127 11.37 -7.39 21.82
N SER A 128 10.47 -6.47 21.47
CA SER A 128 9.15 -6.82 20.94
C SER A 128 9.21 -7.33 19.48
N ALA A 129 10.34 -7.16 18.81
CA ALA A 129 10.62 -7.64 17.46
C ALA A 129 9.55 -7.23 16.40
N GLN A 130 9.06 -6.00 16.48
CA GLN A 130 8.01 -5.51 15.59
C GLN A 130 8.59 -5.04 14.25
N ASN A 131 8.06 -5.55 13.13
CA ASN A 131 8.52 -5.24 11.78
C ASN A 131 8.45 -3.74 11.44
N ASN A 132 7.48 -3.02 12.01
CA ASN A 132 7.25 -1.61 11.78
C ASN A 132 7.95 -0.69 12.79
N SER A 133 8.91 -1.20 13.57
CA SER A 133 9.62 -0.43 14.60
C SER A 133 10.29 0.83 14.05
N TYR A 134 10.78 0.79 12.82
CA TYR A 134 11.48 1.91 12.17
C TYR A 134 10.60 3.17 11.98
N PHE A 135 9.27 3.05 11.97
CA PHE A 135 8.37 4.21 11.91
C PHE A 135 8.50 5.14 13.12
N PHE A 136 9.03 4.65 14.22
CA PHE A 136 9.24 5.41 15.45
C PHE A 136 10.66 5.99 15.56
N GLU A 137 11.55 5.77 14.58
CA GLU A 137 12.97 6.17 14.65
C GLU A 137 13.19 7.67 14.88
N LYS A 138 12.28 8.49 14.36
CA LYS A 138 12.33 9.95 14.54
C LYS A 138 11.75 10.41 15.88
N VAL A 139 11.09 9.56 16.64
CA VAL A 139 10.55 9.91 17.97
C VAL A 139 11.68 9.90 18.98
N LYS A 140 11.76 10.97 19.79
CA LYS A 140 12.81 11.13 20.80
C LYS A 140 12.83 9.96 21.77
N GLY A 141 14.01 9.40 21.97
CA GLY A 141 14.25 8.24 22.85
C GLY A 141 14.28 6.90 22.11
N TYR A 142 13.94 6.84 20.81
CA TYR A 142 13.93 5.58 20.05
C TYR A 142 15.27 4.84 20.12
N ALA A 143 16.40 5.52 19.96
CA ALA A 143 17.73 4.91 20.02
C ALA A 143 18.03 4.18 21.34
N ASP A 144 17.42 4.63 22.44
CA ASP A 144 17.60 3.99 23.75
C ASP A 144 16.73 2.74 23.93
N LEU A 145 15.75 2.53 23.05
CA LEU A 145 14.92 1.31 22.99
C LEU A 145 15.52 0.23 22.08
N GLN A 146 16.58 0.56 21.36
CA GLN A 146 17.24 -0.35 20.45
C GLN A 146 18.36 -1.13 21.16
N SER A 147 18.52 -2.37 20.76
CA SER A 147 19.66 -3.19 21.13
C SER A 147 19.96 -4.13 19.97
N GLU A 148 21.22 -4.36 19.73
CA GLU A 148 21.70 -5.30 18.72
C GLU A 148 22.55 -6.36 19.38
N ASP A 149 22.45 -7.57 18.89
CA ASP A 149 23.38 -8.63 19.20
C ASP A 149 24.77 -8.23 18.67
N PRO A 150 25.81 -8.14 19.52
CA PRO A 150 27.11 -7.61 19.13
C PRO A 150 27.82 -8.40 18.04
N ASP A 151 27.64 -9.71 18.01
CA ASP A 151 28.27 -10.61 17.03
C ASP A 151 27.30 -11.08 15.92
N LYS A 152 25.98 -10.81 16.09
CA LYS A 152 24.90 -11.16 15.16
C LYS A 152 24.79 -12.66 14.85
N ASP A 153 25.38 -13.49 15.70
CA ASP A 153 25.27 -14.96 15.61
C ASP A 153 25.40 -15.64 17.00
N GLY A 154 25.07 -16.94 17.06
CA GLY A 154 25.32 -17.78 18.18
C GLY A 154 24.47 -17.58 19.44
N PRO A 155 24.91 -18.03 20.61
CA PRO A 155 24.12 -18.02 21.84
C PRO A 155 24.08 -16.68 22.58
N GLN A 156 24.89 -15.69 22.17
CA GLN A 156 24.83 -14.36 22.75
C GLN A 156 23.51 -13.70 22.36
N LYS A 157 22.88 -13.06 23.32
CA LYS A 157 21.64 -12.29 23.07
C LYS A 157 21.97 -10.80 23.06
N ALA A 158 21.17 -10.04 22.31
CA ALA A 158 21.20 -8.59 22.41
C ALA A 158 21.07 -8.15 23.88
N PRO A 159 21.86 -7.18 24.35
CA PRO A 159 21.70 -6.66 25.70
C PRO A 159 20.33 -6.00 25.88
N GLU A 160 19.85 -5.91 27.12
CA GLU A 160 18.62 -5.13 27.38
C GLU A 160 18.80 -3.68 26.91
N PRO A 161 17.79 -3.09 26.22
CA PRO A 161 17.81 -1.68 25.87
C PRO A 161 17.95 -0.78 27.10
N LYS A 162 18.49 0.41 26.92
CA LYS A 162 18.67 1.41 28.00
C LYS A 162 17.34 1.93 28.56
N ALA A 163 16.29 1.91 27.76
CA ALA A 163 14.94 2.35 28.12
C ALA A 163 13.88 1.40 27.56
N LYS A 164 12.66 1.48 28.11
CA LYS A 164 11.50 0.70 27.63
C LYS A 164 10.42 1.58 27.02
N LYS A 165 10.56 2.91 27.07
CA LYS A 165 9.57 3.86 26.58
C LYS A 165 10.25 5.00 25.84
N LEU A 166 9.60 5.46 24.79
CA LEU A 166 9.95 6.65 24.04
C LEU A 166 9.82 7.89 24.94
N THR A 167 10.90 8.63 25.11
CA THR A 167 10.89 9.88 25.90
C THR A 167 10.18 11.02 25.18
N GLY A 168 9.92 10.86 23.89
CA GLY A 168 9.19 11.83 23.07
C GLY A 168 7.66 11.73 23.18
N LEU A 169 7.10 10.70 23.84
CA LEU A 169 5.65 10.57 24.02
C LEU A 169 5.25 11.10 25.41
N ALA A 170 4.30 12.02 25.45
CA ALA A 170 3.78 12.54 26.71
C ALA A 170 2.25 12.68 26.67
N LYS A 171 1.58 12.07 27.65
CA LYS A 171 0.14 12.25 27.89
C LYS A 171 -0.11 13.65 28.45
N VAL A 172 -1.04 14.39 27.85
CA VAL A 172 -1.56 15.66 28.37
C VAL A 172 -2.83 15.41 29.16
N ASP A 173 -3.78 14.69 28.56
CA ASP A 173 -5.02 14.21 29.17
C ASP A 173 -5.47 12.92 28.47
N ASP A 174 -6.68 12.44 28.77
CA ASP A 174 -7.17 11.17 28.20
C ASP A 174 -7.38 11.22 26.67
N LEU A 175 -7.59 12.39 26.10
CA LEU A 175 -7.81 12.57 24.66
C LEU A 175 -6.69 13.36 23.96
N THR A 176 -5.66 13.78 24.69
CA THR A 176 -4.59 14.61 24.14
C THR A 176 -3.22 14.10 24.56
N PHE A 177 -2.32 13.92 23.60
CA PHE A 177 -0.92 13.60 23.86
C PHE A 177 -0.01 14.33 22.89
N THR A 178 1.26 14.46 23.25
CA THR A 178 2.29 15.08 22.42
C THR A 178 3.31 14.05 21.96
N VAL A 179 3.86 14.33 20.77
CA VAL A 179 4.97 13.56 20.18
C VAL A 179 6.11 14.52 19.90
N THR A 180 7.22 14.33 20.57
CA THR A 180 8.45 15.10 20.33
C THR A 180 9.37 14.28 19.44
N LEU A 181 9.72 14.83 18.29
CA LEU A 181 10.68 14.24 17.35
C LEU A 181 12.11 14.69 17.68
N THR A 182 13.09 13.98 17.17
CA THR A 182 14.51 14.32 17.30
C THR A 182 14.90 15.52 16.43
N GLU A 183 14.14 15.75 15.36
CA GLU A 183 14.29 16.87 14.42
C GLU A 183 12.95 17.19 13.76
N ALA A 184 12.85 18.33 13.10
CA ALA A 184 11.63 18.69 12.35
C ALA A 184 11.36 17.68 11.24
N TYR A 185 10.08 17.27 11.12
CA TYR A 185 9.63 16.33 10.10
C TYR A 185 8.24 16.71 9.59
N VAL A 186 8.19 17.30 8.39
CA VAL A 186 6.96 17.85 7.81
C VAL A 186 5.94 16.76 7.45
N ASP A 187 6.41 15.58 7.07
CA ASP A 187 5.56 14.45 6.68
C ASP A 187 5.00 13.67 7.88
N PHE A 188 5.30 14.05 9.13
CA PHE A 188 4.85 13.29 10.30
C PHE A 188 3.33 13.10 10.35
N LYS A 189 2.55 14.15 10.09
CA LYS A 189 1.08 14.04 10.03
C LYS A 189 0.63 13.05 8.95
N THR A 190 1.25 13.11 7.78
CA THR A 190 0.94 12.21 6.66
C THR A 190 1.24 10.75 7.02
N MET A 191 2.33 10.49 7.73
CA MET A 191 2.72 9.16 8.16
C MET A 191 1.72 8.50 9.14
N LEU A 192 0.97 9.29 9.93
CA LEU A 192 0.02 8.79 10.94
C LEU A 192 -1.21 8.04 10.37
N GLY A 193 -1.35 7.98 9.05
CA GLY A 193 -2.33 7.12 8.37
C GLY A 193 -1.93 5.65 8.26
N TYR A 194 -0.66 5.32 8.50
CA TYR A 194 -0.14 3.97 8.38
C TYR A 194 -0.51 3.09 9.59
N THR A 195 -0.62 1.78 9.36
CA THR A 195 -1.07 0.80 10.37
C THR A 195 -0.25 0.80 11.64
N ALA A 196 1.06 1.05 11.57
CA ALA A 196 1.96 1.10 12.73
C ALA A 196 1.50 2.04 13.85
N PHE A 197 0.70 3.06 13.50
CA PHE A 197 0.23 4.09 14.43
C PHE A 197 -1.17 3.82 15.01
N TYR A 198 -1.76 2.64 14.77
CA TYR A 198 -3.05 2.29 15.35
C TYR A 198 -2.95 2.03 16.86
N PRO A 199 -4.03 2.32 17.63
CA PRO A 199 -4.04 2.12 19.08
C PRO A 199 -4.32 0.68 19.44
N LEU A 200 -3.92 0.26 20.64
CA LEU A 200 -4.32 -1.03 21.22
C LEU A 200 -5.06 -0.83 22.55
N PRO A 201 -6.07 -1.68 22.86
CA PRO A 201 -6.82 -1.62 24.12
C PRO A 201 -5.97 -2.10 25.31
N ALA A 202 -6.42 -1.82 26.53
CA ALA A 202 -5.78 -2.39 27.73
C ALA A 202 -5.81 -3.92 27.73
N ALA A 203 -6.85 -4.52 27.14
CA ALA A 203 -6.97 -5.97 26.97
C ALA A 203 -5.88 -6.61 26.09
N ALA A 204 -5.13 -5.82 25.32
CA ALA A 204 -3.99 -6.31 24.53
C ALA A 204 -2.79 -6.75 25.39
N TRP A 205 -2.76 -6.37 26.67
CA TRP A 205 -1.58 -6.52 27.51
C TRP A 205 -1.79 -7.53 28.64
N SER A 206 -0.95 -8.54 28.76
CA SER A 206 -0.85 -9.43 29.91
C SER A 206 -0.02 -8.82 31.05
N ALA A 207 0.93 -7.96 30.70
CA ALA A 207 1.74 -7.12 31.58
C ALA A 207 2.20 -5.89 30.79
N GLU A 208 2.79 -4.89 31.45
CA GLU A 208 3.30 -3.70 30.78
C GLU A 208 4.30 -4.07 29.66
N GLY A 209 3.95 -3.74 28.40
CA GLY A 209 4.76 -4.02 27.21
C GLY A 209 4.82 -5.50 26.80
N VAL A 210 3.94 -6.34 27.33
CA VAL A 210 3.84 -7.76 26.98
C VAL A 210 2.47 -8.04 26.38
N LEU A 211 2.43 -8.43 25.12
CA LEU A 211 1.19 -8.77 24.45
C LEU A 211 0.54 -9.99 25.11
N ALA A 212 -0.78 -9.98 25.24
CA ALA A 212 -1.53 -11.12 25.78
C ALA A 212 -1.51 -12.29 24.80
N ASP A 213 -1.38 -13.50 25.31
CA ASP A 213 -1.40 -14.72 24.50
C ASP A 213 -2.71 -14.82 23.70
N GLY A 214 -2.60 -15.11 22.41
CA GLY A 214 -3.74 -15.24 21.51
C GLY A 214 -4.45 -13.92 21.14
N PHE A 215 -3.92 -12.76 21.53
CA PHE A 215 -4.52 -11.48 21.15
C PHE A 215 -4.53 -11.26 19.64
N GLU A 216 -3.50 -11.70 18.93
CA GLU A 216 -3.41 -11.60 17.47
C GLU A 216 -4.49 -12.41 16.75
N GLU A 217 -4.89 -13.56 17.31
CA GLU A 217 -5.91 -14.45 16.74
C GLU A 217 -7.34 -13.86 16.83
N ALA A 218 -7.59 -12.96 17.78
CA ALA A 218 -8.88 -12.32 18.01
C ALA A 218 -8.70 -10.84 18.33
N ILE A 219 -8.02 -10.15 17.44
CA ILE A 219 -7.62 -8.75 17.66
C ILE A 219 -8.82 -7.83 17.91
N ILE A 220 -8.66 -6.95 18.88
CA ILE A 220 -9.67 -5.97 19.29
C ILE A 220 -9.24 -4.59 18.79
N GLY A 221 -9.95 -4.09 17.78
CA GLY A 221 -9.74 -2.76 17.22
C GLY A 221 -10.81 -1.75 17.66
N GLN A 222 -10.84 -0.58 17.00
CA GLN A 222 -11.81 0.51 17.23
C GLN A 222 -12.42 1.01 15.89
N GLY A 223 -12.38 0.17 14.85
CA GLY A 223 -12.84 0.47 13.50
C GLY A 223 -14.31 0.11 13.24
N PRO A 224 -14.72 0.23 11.97
CA PRO A 224 -16.12 0.02 11.57
C PRO A 224 -16.57 -1.44 11.60
N PHE A 225 -15.65 -2.39 11.62
CA PHE A 225 -15.93 -3.82 11.78
C PHE A 225 -15.16 -4.37 12.97
N LYS A 226 -15.64 -5.46 13.53
CA LYS A 226 -15.01 -6.23 14.60
C LYS A 226 -14.86 -7.70 14.21
N MET A 227 -13.88 -8.39 14.78
CA MET A 227 -13.70 -9.83 14.58
C MET A 227 -14.99 -10.60 14.91
N ASN A 228 -15.34 -11.56 14.07
CA ASN A 228 -16.38 -12.55 14.27
C ASN A 228 -15.74 -13.93 14.43
N GLY A 229 -15.38 -14.29 15.65
CA GLY A 229 -14.56 -15.46 15.93
C GLY A 229 -13.08 -15.16 15.94
N THR A 230 -12.27 -16.13 15.52
CA THR A 230 -10.81 -16.05 15.47
C THR A 230 -10.28 -16.19 14.04
N TRP A 231 -9.05 -15.78 13.81
CA TRP A 231 -8.35 -16.05 12.56
C TRP A 231 -8.27 -17.57 12.31
N GLN A 232 -8.86 -18.01 11.21
CA GLN A 232 -8.81 -19.40 10.75
C GLN A 232 -7.71 -19.51 9.69
N HIS A 233 -6.50 -19.84 10.12
CA HIS A 233 -5.33 -19.93 9.26
C HIS A 233 -5.57 -20.80 8.02
N ASP A 234 -5.02 -20.37 6.88
CA ASP A 234 -5.16 -21.01 5.56
C ASP A 234 -6.63 -21.11 5.04
N ALA A 235 -7.59 -20.49 5.73
CA ALA A 235 -9.01 -20.54 5.37
C ALA A 235 -9.63 -19.14 5.25
N LYS A 236 -9.85 -18.46 6.38
CA LYS A 236 -10.55 -17.17 6.37
C LYS A 236 -10.38 -16.37 7.66
N ILE A 237 -10.73 -15.08 7.56
CA ILE A 237 -10.97 -14.18 8.69
C ILE A 237 -12.35 -13.56 8.48
N GLU A 238 -13.22 -13.63 9.49
CA GLU A 238 -14.55 -13.04 9.43
C GLU A 238 -14.64 -11.81 10.33
N VAL A 239 -15.28 -10.77 9.80
CA VAL A 239 -15.57 -9.55 10.55
C VAL A 239 -17.04 -9.15 10.36
N THR A 240 -17.65 -8.56 11.38
CA THR A 240 -19.02 -8.06 11.37
C THR A 240 -19.05 -6.57 11.66
N ALA A 241 -20.02 -5.85 11.10
CA ALA A 241 -20.18 -4.42 11.35
C ALA A 241 -20.30 -4.12 12.84
N TYR A 242 -19.62 -3.06 13.30
CA TYR A 242 -19.64 -2.64 14.70
C TYR A 242 -20.67 -1.54 14.91
N ASP A 243 -21.79 -1.87 15.55
CA ASP A 243 -22.91 -0.96 15.73
C ASP A 243 -22.57 0.30 16.54
N ALA A 244 -21.64 0.20 17.50
CA ALA A 244 -21.21 1.33 18.30
C ALA A 244 -20.16 2.22 17.63
N TYR A 245 -19.72 1.91 16.40
CA TYR A 245 -18.77 2.74 15.67
C TYR A 245 -19.30 4.17 15.47
N PRO A 246 -18.56 5.24 15.88
CA PRO A 246 -19.11 6.59 15.99
C PRO A 246 -19.10 7.40 14.69
N ALA A 247 -18.49 6.87 13.61
CA ALA A 247 -18.36 7.56 12.33
C ALA A 247 -19.24 6.91 11.24
N THR A 248 -18.87 7.02 9.97
CA THR A 248 -19.63 6.46 8.84
C THR A 248 -19.78 4.95 8.97
N LYS A 249 -21.01 4.49 9.00
CA LYS A 249 -21.34 3.07 9.13
C LYS A 249 -21.09 2.31 7.83
N PRO A 250 -20.65 1.04 7.91
CA PRO A 250 -20.67 0.14 6.75
C PRO A 250 -22.08 -0.01 6.17
N LYS A 251 -22.16 -0.28 4.88
CA LYS A 251 -23.42 -0.57 4.16
C LYS A 251 -23.68 -2.08 4.02
N ILE A 252 -22.82 -2.91 4.59
CA ILE A 252 -22.85 -4.38 4.59
C ILE A 252 -22.76 -4.88 6.02
N ALA A 253 -23.28 -6.08 6.29
CA ALA A 253 -23.31 -6.66 7.64
C ALA A 253 -21.94 -7.17 8.08
N GLY A 254 -21.07 -7.54 7.16
CA GLY A 254 -19.76 -8.08 7.48
C GLY A 254 -18.93 -8.37 6.24
N VAL A 255 -17.71 -8.85 6.48
CA VAL A 255 -16.78 -9.29 5.44
C VAL A 255 -16.21 -10.65 5.82
N GLU A 256 -16.14 -11.54 4.83
CA GLU A 256 -15.37 -12.77 4.89
C GLU A 256 -14.11 -12.60 4.03
N PHE A 257 -12.96 -12.40 4.66
CA PHE A 257 -11.67 -12.41 4.00
C PHE A 257 -11.26 -13.85 3.74
N ARG A 258 -11.41 -14.33 2.50
CA ARG A 258 -11.06 -15.70 2.10
C ARG A 258 -9.61 -15.79 1.69
N ILE A 259 -8.89 -16.73 2.30
CA ILE A 259 -7.48 -16.97 2.03
C ILE A 259 -7.35 -17.95 0.87
N TYR A 260 -6.73 -17.48 -0.22
CA TYR A 260 -6.47 -18.30 -1.40
C TYR A 260 -4.96 -18.54 -1.56
N GLN A 261 -4.60 -19.81 -1.70
CA GLN A 261 -3.22 -20.21 -2.00
C GLN A 261 -2.90 -20.03 -3.51
N GLN A 262 -3.92 -20.02 -4.36
CA GLN A 262 -3.81 -19.85 -5.81
C GLN A 262 -4.80 -18.80 -6.30
N LEU A 263 -4.29 -17.71 -6.88
CA LEU A 263 -5.14 -16.65 -7.42
C LEU A 263 -6.05 -17.11 -8.55
N THR A 264 -5.66 -18.14 -9.32
CA THR A 264 -6.50 -18.73 -10.38
C THR A 264 -7.76 -19.36 -9.84
N ALA A 265 -7.73 -19.93 -8.62
CA ALA A 265 -8.93 -20.44 -7.95
C ALA A 265 -9.86 -19.27 -7.56
N ALA A 266 -9.32 -18.18 -7.00
CA ALA A 266 -10.09 -16.98 -6.71
C ALA A 266 -10.70 -16.34 -7.98
N TYR A 267 -9.94 -16.37 -9.09
CA TYR A 267 -10.45 -15.90 -10.38
C TYR A 267 -11.63 -16.72 -10.90
N ALA A 268 -11.56 -18.05 -10.80
CA ALA A 268 -12.66 -18.92 -11.16
C ALA A 268 -13.90 -18.67 -10.27
N ASP A 269 -13.69 -18.45 -8.97
CA ASP A 269 -14.78 -18.18 -8.03
C ASP A 269 -15.46 -16.82 -8.28
N VAL A 270 -14.71 -15.76 -8.61
CA VAL A 270 -15.33 -14.45 -8.94
C VAL A 270 -16.11 -14.50 -10.25
N LEU A 271 -15.65 -15.27 -11.24
CA LEU A 271 -16.40 -15.49 -12.49
C LEU A 271 -17.72 -16.24 -12.26
N ALA A 272 -17.73 -17.17 -11.30
CA ALA A 272 -18.90 -17.96 -10.92
C ALA A 272 -19.80 -17.29 -9.87
N ASP A 273 -19.51 -16.04 -9.46
CA ASP A 273 -20.19 -15.33 -8.37
C ASP A 273 -20.12 -16.06 -7.01
N ASN A 274 -19.10 -16.88 -6.78
CA ASN A 274 -18.80 -17.54 -5.50
C ASN A 274 -17.89 -16.71 -4.59
N LEU A 275 -17.17 -15.75 -5.16
CA LEU A 275 -16.34 -14.75 -4.49
C LEU A 275 -16.79 -13.36 -4.95
N ASP A 276 -16.96 -12.42 -4.03
CA ASP A 276 -17.48 -11.09 -4.38
C ASP A 276 -16.40 -10.12 -4.87
N VAL A 277 -15.18 -10.21 -4.34
CA VAL A 277 -14.07 -9.33 -4.78
C VAL A 277 -12.78 -10.13 -4.88
N ILE A 278 -12.19 -10.16 -6.07
CA ILE A 278 -10.79 -10.53 -6.28
C ILE A 278 -9.95 -9.26 -6.40
N VAL A 279 -9.03 -9.03 -5.45
CA VAL A 279 -8.26 -7.79 -5.37
C VAL A 279 -7.06 -7.74 -6.34
N THR A 280 -6.66 -8.90 -6.87
CA THR A 280 -5.56 -9.01 -7.83
C THR A 280 -5.89 -10.05 -8.90
N ILE A 281 -5.99 -9.63 -10.14
CA ILE A 281 -6.16 -10.55 -11.28
C ILE A 281 -4.86 -11.34 -11.51
N PRO A 282 -4.91 -12.69 -11.65
CA PRO A 282 -3.71 -13.47 -11.97
C PRO A 282 -3.08 -13.01 -13.28
N THR A 283 -1.75 -13.00 -13.36
CA THR A 283 -1.01 -12.54 -14.55
C THR A 283 -1.42 -13.27 -15.82
N GLU A 284 -1.66 -14.57 -15.74
CA GLU A 284 -2.11 -15.40 -16.87
C GLU A 284 -3.52 -15.06 -17.37
N ASN A 285 -4.38 -14.52 -16.50
CA ASN A 285 -5.74 -14.11 -16.85
C ASN A 285 -5.84 -12.63 -17.25
N MET A 286 -4.78 -11.84 -17.07
CA MET A 286 -4.78 -10.38 -17.26
C MET A 286 -5.25 -9.96 -18.67
N GLY A 287 -4.90 -10.74 -19.70
CA GLY A 287 -5.31 -10.45 -21.07
C GLY A 287 -6.81 -10.69 -21.34
N ASN A 288 -7.43 -11.58 -20.61
CA ASN A 288 -8.82 -11.99 -20.80
C ASN A 288 -9.78 -11.33 -19.80
N ALA A 289 -9.28 -10.92 -18.63
CA ALA A 289 -10.10 -10.41 -17.54
C ALA A 289 -11.08 -9.28 -17.95
N PRO A 290 -10.72 -8.30 -18.80
CA PRO A 290 -11.67 -7.30 -19.27
C PRO A 290 -12.83 -7.89 -20.07
N THR A 291 -12.61 -9.00 -20.79
CA THR A 291 -13.65 -9.70 -21.56
C THR A 291 -14.48 -10.61 -20.67
N ASP A 292 -13.82 -11.39 -19.81
CA ASP A 292 -14.46 -12.38 -18.95
C ASP A 292 -15.37 -11.73 -17.88
N LEU A 293 -14.94 -10.61 -17.33
CA LEU A 293 -15.66 -9.88 -16.28
C LEU A 293 -16.54 -8.74 -16.83
N GLY A 294 -16.23 -8.19 -18.02
CA GLY A 294 -16.95 -7.04 -18.58
C GLY A 294 -16.92 -5.84 -17.63
N ASP A 295 -18.08 -5.27 -17.32
CA ASP A 295 -18.22 -4.11 -16.42
C ASP A 295 -17.82 -4.41 -14.95
N ARG A 296 -17.60 -5.67 -14.61
CA ARG A 296 -17.12 -6.12 -13.29
C ARG A 296 -15.59 -6.09 -13.17
N TYR A 297 -14.86 -5.87 -14.27
CA TYR A 297 -13.43 -5.60 -14.26
C TYR A 297 -13.18 -4.11 -14.03
N ALA A 298 -12.29 -3.80 -13.12
CA ALA A 298 -11.93 -2.41 -12.85
C ALA A 298 -10.42 -2.26 -12.58
N THR A 299 -9.96 -1.02 -12.71
CA THR A 299 -8.58 -0.65 -12.42
C THR A 299 -8.55 0.62 -11.57
N SER A 300 -7.52 0.74 -10.73
CA SER A 300 -7.23 1.98 -10.00
C SER A 300 -5.72 2.20 -9.91
N PRO A 301 -5.25 3.45 -9.71
CA PRO A 301 -3.84 3.71 -9.50
C PRO A 301 -3.30 2.94 -8.29
N ALA A 302 -2.05 2.47 -8.39
CA ALA A 302 -1.32 1.89 -7.27
C ALA A 302 -0.02 2.66 -7.02
N SER A 303 0.46 2.61 -5.79
CA SER A 303 1.68 3.33 -5.40
C SER A 303 2.98 2.62 -5.80
N THR A 304 2.89 1.43 -6.39
CA THR A 304 4.05 0.59 -6.70
C THR A 304 4.96 1.22 -7.74
N PHE A 305 6.24 1.32 -7.42
CA PHE A 305 7.32 1.70 -8.32
C PHE A 305 8.25 0.52 -8.54
N GLN A 306 8.40 0.05 -9.77
CA GLN A 306 9.27 -1.06 -10.14
C GLN A 306 10.47 -0.55 -10.95
N PHE A 307 11.68 -1.03 -10.60
CA PHE A 307 12.91 -0.57 -11.20
C PHE A 307 13.99 -1.66 -11.28
N LEU A 308 14.98 -1.46 -12.14
CA LEU A 308 16.25 -2.19 -12.10
C LEU A 308 17.31 -1.32 -11.43
N ALA A 309 17.91 -1.84 -10.39
CA ALA A 309 18.99 -1.18 -9.66
C ALA A 309 20.36 -1.52 -10.23
N PHE A 310 21.24 -0.54 -10.26
CA PHE A 310 22.64 -0.71 -10.62
C PHE A 310 23.49 -0.87 -9.37
N PRO A 311 24.35 -1.89 -9.25
CA PRO A 311 25.35 -1.93 -8.19
C PRO A 311 26.41 -0.85 -8.45
N THR A 312 26.14 0.41 -8.05
CA THR A 312 26.97 1.58 -8.38
C THR A 312 28.39 1.50 -7.83
N PHE A 313 28.62 0.61 -6.85
CA PHE A 313 29.93 0.29 -6.30
C PHE A 313 30.77 -0.62 -7.19
N GLN A 314 30.19 -1.21 -8.25
CA GLN A 314 30.92 -2.02 -9.22
C GLN A 314 31.46 -1.14 -10.36
N PRO A 315 32.72 -1.32 -10.81
CA PRO A 315 33.34 -0.48 -11.83
C PRO A 315 32.54 -0.41 -13.14
N ASP A 316 31.92 -1.51 -13.55
CA ASP A 316 31.14 -1.63 -14.80
C ASP A 316 29.93 -0.70 -14.80
N PHE A 317 29.38 -0.37 -13.65
CA PHE A 317 28.20 0.46 -13.50
C PHE A 317 28.46 1.77 -12.72
N ALA A 318 29.71 2.11 -12.46
CA ALA A 318 30.08 3.34 -11.74
C ALA A 318 29.73 4.61 -12.55
N LYS A 319 29.82 4.57 -13.89
CA LYS A 319 29.62 5.73 -14.75
C LYS A 319 28.13 5.95 -15.06
N PRO A 320 27.56 7.15 -14.78
CA PRO A 320 26.18 7.49 -15.17
C PRO A 320 25.87 7.31 -16.65
N GLU A 321 26.83 7.59 -17.53
CA GLU A 321 26.67 7.46 -18.98
C GLU A 321 26.36 6.01 -19.40
N VAL A 322 27.00 5.02 -18.77
CA VAL A 322 26.72 3.60 -19.00
C VAL A 322 25.29 3.27 -18.55
N ARG A 323 24.89 3.74 -17.36
CA ARG A 323 23.56 3.48 -16.81
C ARG A 323 22.44 4.10 -17.63
N LYS A 324 22.62 5.35 -18.08
CA LYS A 324 21.70 6.04 -18.97
C LYS A 324 21.55 5.33 -20.32
N ALA A 325 22.67 4.90 -20.91
CA ALA A 325 22.65 4.18 -22.18
C ALA A 325 21.90 2.84 -22.07
N ILE A 326 22.07 2.09 -20.97
CA ILE A 326 21.31 0.86 -20.72
C ILE A 326 19.81 1.19 -20.59
N SER A 327 19.45 2.25 -19.88
CA SER A 327 18.05 2.67 -19.73
C SER A 327 17.39 3.04 -21.07
N MET A 328 18.10 3.79 -21.94
CA MET A 328 17.64 4.17 -23.29
C MET A 328 17.49 2.97 -24.24
N ALA A 329 18.17 1.86 -23.96
CA ALA A 329 18.09 0.64 -24.76
C ALA A 329 16.85 -0.22 -24.45
N ILE A 330 16.07 0.13 -23.41
CA ILE A 330 14.89 -0.62 -22.96
C ILE A 330 13.62 0.08 -23.44
N ASP A 331 12.87 -0.59 -24.31
CA ASP A 331 11.52 -0.20 -24.71
C ASP A 331 10.53 -0.70 -23.65
N ARG A 332 10.19 0.19 -22.72
CA ARG A 332 9.29 -0.10 -21.60
C ARG A 332 7.86 -0.35 -22.07
N ASP A 333 7.42 0.44 -23.06
CA ASP A 333 6.05 0.37 -23.57
C ASP A 333 5.81 -0.98 -24.27
N GLU A 334 6.79 -1.49 -25.04
CA GLU A 334 6.69 -2.80 -25.66
C GLU A 334 6.67 -3.94 -24.61
N ILE A 335 7.49 -3.85 -23.55
CA ILE A 335 7.46 -4.82 -22.44
C ILE A 335 6.10 -4.79 -21.73
N ILE A 336 5.57 -3.61 -21.44
CA ILE A 336 4.26 -3.46 -20.78
C ILE A 336 3.14 -4.03 -21.64
N LYS A 337 3.17 -3.74 -22.94
CA LYS A 337 2.19 -4.26 -23.89
C LYS A 337 2.27 -5.78 -24.04
N SER A 338 3.48 -6.30 -24.27
CA SER A 338 3.65 -7.73 -24.60
C SER A 338 3.53 -8.65 -23.39
N ILE A 339 4.10 -8.26 -22.24
CA ILE A 339 4.15 -9.07 -21.03
C ILE A 339 2.99 -8.73 -20.07
N PHE A 340 2.79 -7.45 -19.79
CA PHE A 340 1.81 -7.01 -18.79
C PHE A 340 0.44 -6.66 -19.38
N LYS A 341 0.23 -6.82 -20.71
CA LYS A 341 -1.07 -6.58 -21.38
C LYS A 341 -1.66 -5.19 -21.10
N ASN A 342 -0.80 -4.18 -20.99
CA ASN A 342 -1.13 -2.79 -20.64
C ASN A 342 -1.75 -2.59 -19.25
N SER A 343 -1.55 -3.54 -18.31
CA SER A 343 -2.04 -3.45 -16.94
C SER A 343 -1.14 -2.62 -16.02
N GLN A 344 -0.16 -1.92 -16.56
CA GLN A 344 0.80 -1.07 -15.85
C GLN A 344 1.16 0.15 -16.70
N GLN A 345 1.84 1.15 -16.11
CA GLN A 345 2.31 2.35 -16.79
C GLN A 345 3.83 2.39 -16.87
N SER A 346 4.40 2.86 -17.99
CA SER A 346 5.83 3.14 -18.11
C SER A 346 6.26 4.19 -17.09
N ALA A 347 7.30 3.90 -16.31
CA ALA A 347 7.86 4.87 -15.38
C ALA A 347 8.92 5.74 -16.08
N ARG A 348 8.74 7.06 -15.96
CA ARG A 348 9.68 8.09 -16.46
C ARG A 348 10.08 9.07 -15.35
N SER A 349 9.84 8.70 -14.10
CA SER A 349 10.13 9.45 -12.88
C SER A 349 10.54 8.49 -11.78
N PHE A 350 11.10 8.99 -10.67
CA PHE A 350 11.62 8.17 -9.58
C PHE A 350 10.64 8.07 -8.40
N VAL A 351 9.50 8.73 -8.50
CA VAL A 351 8.40 8.66 -7.55
C VAL A 351 7.10 8.30 -8.28
N SER A 352 6.14 7.71 -7.59
CA SER A 352 4.86 7.31 -8.19
C SER A 352 3.97 8.52 -8.51
N PRO A 353 3.16 8.47 -9.60
CA PRO A 353 2.21 9.52 -9.95
C PRO A 353 1.11 9.78 -8.91
N VAL A 354 0.98 8.93 -7.89
CA VAL A 354 -0.04 9.07 -6.84
C VAL A 354 0.38 10.00 -5.71
N VAL A 355 1.64 10.48 -5.67
CA VAL A 355 2.09 11.40 -4.61
C VAL A 355 2.07 12.86 -5.07
N GLY A 356 1.79 13.77 -4.14
CA GLY A 356 1.90 15.20 -4.37
C GLY A 356 3.33 15.58 -4.79
N GLY A 357 3.47 16.46 -5.78
CA GLY A 357 4.77 16.87 -6.31
C GLY A 357 5.33 16.00 -7.44
N TYR A 358 4.65 14.91 -7.83
CA TYR A 358 5.01 14.11 -9.00
C TYR A 358 5.19 14.97 -10.26
N ARG A 359 6.20 14.62 -11.08
CA ARG A 359 6.45 15.20 -12.40
C ARG A 359 6.62 14.07 -13.41
N GLU A 360 5.89 14.12 -14.51
CA GLU A 360 5.73 13.00 -15.44
C GLU A 360 7.03 12.65 -16.13
N ASP A 361 7.92 13.34 -16.51
CA ASP A 361 9.08 13.00 -17.34
C ASP A 361 10.42 13.48 -16.74
N THR A 362 10.58 13.33 -15.44
CA THR A 362 11.78 13.79 -14.72
C THR A 362 13.04 13.10 -15.24
N CYS A 363 12.95 11.85 -15.63
CA CYS A 363 14.06 11.06 -16.19
C CYS A 363 14.47 11.52 -17.60
N GLY A 364 13.62 12.26 -18.32
CA GLY A 364 13.87 12.84 -19.64
C GLY A 364 14.35 11.81 -20.67
N ALA A 365 15.28 12.21 -21.53
CA ALA A 365 15.79 11.37 -22.62
C ALA A 365 16.36 10.02 -22.17
N SER A 366 16.81 9.91 -20.91
CA SER A 366 17.36 8.66 -20.37
C SER A 366 16.30 7.57 -20.17
N CYS A 367 15.03 7.93 -20.06
CA CYS A 367 13.90 6.99 -19.97
C CYS A 367 13.11 6.84 -21.29
N GLN A 368 13.51 7.55 -22.34
CA GLN A 368 12.92 7.41 -23.67
C GLN A 368 13.69 6.35 -24.46
N PHE A 369 12.97 5.41 -25.06
CA PHE A 369 13.59 4.37 -25.88
C PHE A 369 14.24 4.98 -27.13
N ASN A 370 15.54 4.75 -27.29
CA ASN A 370 16.32 5.15 -28.47
C ASN A 370 17.54 4.24 -28.65
N ALA A 371 17.35 3.13 -29.34
CA ALA A 371 18.38 2.12 -29.55
C ALA A 371 19.67 2.66 -30.20
N ALA A 372 19.55 3.57 -31.19
CA ALA A 372 20.72 4.11 -31.90
C ALA A 372 21.58 5.00 -31.00
N SER A 373 20.93 5.91 -30.25
CA SER A 373 21.60 6.78 -29.28
C SER A 373 22.18 5.96 -28.12
N ALA A 374 21.42 4.98 -27.60
CA ALA A 374 21.87 4.07 -26.56
C ALA A 374 23.16 3.35 -26.92
N LYS A 375 23.22 2.74 -28.12
CA LYS A 375 24.43 2.02 -28.60
C LYS A 375 25.63 2.93 -28.71
N THR A 376 25.44 4.14 -29.28
CA THR A 376 26.52 5.12 -29.44
C THR A 376 27.08 5.54 -28.09
N GLN A 377 26.21 5.92 -27.15
CA GLN A 377 26.60 6.36 -25.80
C GLN A 377 27.23 5.22 -24.99
N TYR A 378 26.67 4.02 -25.07
CA TYR A 378 27.17 2.84 -24.37
C TYR A 378 28.59 2.49 -24.79
N THR A 379 28.85 2.50 -26.10
CA THR A 379 30.17 2.23 -26.67
C THR A 379 31.18 3.31 -26.27
N ALA A 380 30.79 4.58 -26.36
CA ALA A 380 31.65 5.71 -25.99
C ALA A 380 31.99 5.71 -24.48
N ALA A 381 31.05 5.32 -23.64
CA ALA A 381 31.25 5.22 -22.18
C ALA A 381 32.07 3.99 -21.77
N GLY A 382 32.28 3.03 -22.66
CA GLY A 382 32.99 1.78 -22.39
C GLY A 382 32.19 0.80 -21.56
N GLY A 383 30.90 0.64 -21.88
CA GLY A 383 30.01 -0.28 -21.18
C GLY A 383 30.44 -1.74 -21.24
N PRO A 384 30.07 -2.60 -20.25
CA PRO A 384 30.49 -3.99 -20.19
C PRO A 384 29.94 -4.84 -21.34
N LYS A 385 30.66 -5.86 -21.74
CA LYS A 385 30.22 -6.77 -22.83
C LYS A 385 29.15 -7.77 -22.35
N THR A 386 29.04 -7.97 -21.04
CA THR A 386 28.11 -8.92 -20.43
C THR A 386 27.31 -8.21 -19.34
N ILE A 387 26.00 -8.40 -19.32
CA ILE A 387 25.08 -7.89 -18.31
C ILE A 387 24.36 -9.09 -17.68
N LYS A 388 24.30 -9.12 -16.35
CA LYS A 388 23.42 -10.00 -15.59
C LYS A 388 22.27 -9.19 -15.02
N ILE A 389 21.06 -9.78 -14.96
CA ILE A 389 19.92 -9.20 -14.28
C ILE A 389 19.40 -10.21 -13.27
N SER A 390 19.65 -9.98 -11.98
CA SER A 390 19.17 -10.86 -10.91
C SER A 390 17.75 -10.51 -10.50
N TYR A 391 16.95 -11.55 -10.27
CA TYR A 391 15.56 -11.42 -9.85
C TYR A 391 15.14 -12.60 -8.97
N ASN A 392 14.08 -12.45 -8.17
CA ASN A 392 13.49 -13.54 -7.42
C ASN A 392 12.50 -14.35 -8.27
N GLY A 393 12.63 -15.66 -8.25
CA GLY A 393 11.82 -16.58 -9.05
C GLY A 393 10.36 -16.69 -8.58
N ASP A 394 10.10 -16.42 -7.29
CA ASP A 394 8.78 -16.44 -6.67
C ASP A 394 7.91 -15.19 -6.97
N GLY A 395 8.44 -14.18 -7.70
CA GLY A 395 7.75 -12.92 -7.98
C GLY A 395 7.26 -12.73 -9.42
N GLY A 396 7.26 -13.75 -10.28
CA GLY A 396 6.78 -13.65 -11.67
C GLY A 396 7.63 -12.74 -12.56
N HIS A 397 8.95 -12.63 -12.30
CA HIS A 397 9.81 -11.66 -12.96
C HIS A 397 10.50 -12.18 -14.23
N LYS A 398 10.48 -13.49 -14.47
CA LYS A 398 11.26 -14.13 -15.55
C LYS A 398 10.98 -13.52 -16.93
N ASP A 399 9.72 -13.41 -17.30
CA ASP A 399 9.34 -13.06 -18.69
C ASP A 399 9.76 -11.64 -19.07
N TRP A 400 9.55 -10.65 -18.17
CA TRP A 400 9.98 -9.29 -18.46
C TRP A 400 11.50 -9.11 -18.36
N VAL A 401 12.19 -9.89 -17.52
CA VAL A 401 13.66 -9.89 -17.46
C VAL A 401 14.23 -10.47 -18.76
N ASP A 402 13.69 -11.59 -19.24
CA ASP A 402 14.09 -12.19 -20.51
C ASP A 402 13.83 -11.24 -21.69
N ALA A 403 12.67 -10.56 -21.71
CA ALA A 403 12.37 -9.54 -22.72
C ALA A 403 13.36 -8.37 -22.66
N THR A 404 13.69 -7.88 -21.46
CA THR A 404 14.69 -6.84 -21.25
C THR A 404 16.07 -7.28 -21.75
N CYS A 405 16.51 -8.49 -21.39
CA CYS A 405 17.77 -9.04 -21.87
C CYS A 405 17.80 -9.16 -23.40
N ASN A 406 16.74 -9.58 -24.05
CA ASN A 406 16.65 -9.64 -25.50
C ASN A 406 16.77 -8.25 -26.16
N GLN A 407 16.14 -7.23 -25.55
CA GLN A 407 16.29 -5.85 -26.02
C GLN A 407 17.74 -5.35 -25.87
N LEU A 408 18.40 -5.60 -24.73
CA LEU A 408 19.79 -5.21 -24.50
C LEU A 408 20.75 -5.91 -25.46
N LYS A 409 20.55 -7.21 -25.74
CA LYS A 409 21.32 -7.93 -26.78
C LYS A 409 21.17 -7.28 -28.14
N THR A 410 19.95 -7.00 -28.55
CA THR A 410 19.63 -6.42 -29.86
C THR A 410 20.15 -4.98 -29.98
N ASN A 411 19.89 -4.16 -28.99
CA ASN A 411 20.07 -2.71 -29.06
C ASN A 411 21.48 -2.27 -28.71
N LEU A 412 22.18 -2.96 -27.81
CA LEU A 412 23.55 -2.64 -27.40
C LEU A 412 24.59 -3.59 -28.01
N GLY A 413 24.22 -4.80 -28.40
CA GLY A 413 25.14 -5.84 -28.86
C GLY A 413 25.93 -6.49 -27.74
N VAL A 414 25.31 -6.61 -26.53
CA VAL A 414 25.91 -7.23 -25.34
C VAL A 414 25.32 -8.61 -25.12
N GLU A 415 26.02 -9.45 -24.37
CA GLU A 415 25.44 -10.66 -23.80
C GLU A 415 24.63 -10.27 -22.56
N CYS A 416 23.36 -10.71 -22.46
CA CYS A 416 22.52 -10.48 -21.30
C CYS A 416 21.88 -11.77 -20.81
N THR A 417 21.89 -11.99 -19.48
CA THR A 417 21.34 -13.20 -18.86
C THR A 417 20.54 -12.83 -17.61
N GLY A 418 19.29 -13.31 -17.54
CA GLY A 418 18.50 -13.28 -16.30
C GLY A 418 18.98 -14.37 -15.34
N VAL A 419 19.17 -14.04 -14.07
CA VAL A 419 19.59 -14.95 -13.00
C VAL A 419 18.51 -14.98 -11.93
N ALA A 420 17.84 -16.14 -11.79
CA ALA A 420 16.81 -16.31 -10.80
C ALA A 420 17.41 -16.74 -9.45
N GLU A 421 17.06 -16.01 -8.39
CA GLU A 421 17.17 -16.48 -7.01
C GLU A 421 15.87 -17.17 -6.60
N ALA A 422 15.94 -18.20 -5.75
CA ALA A 422 14.74 -18.95 -5.42
C ALA A 422 13.64 -18.10 -4.78
N LYS A 423 14.03 -17.22 -3.85
CA LYS A 423 13.13 -16.33 -3.11
C LYS A 423 13.65 -14.90 -3.08
N PHE A 424 12.75 -13.94 -2.81
CA PHE A 424 13.13 -12.54 -2.62
C PHE A 424 14.12 -12.35 -1.46
N ALA A 425 13.96 -13.09 -0.36
CA ALA A 425 14.87 -13.05 0.78
C ALA A 425 16.32 -13.44 0.40
N ASP A 426 16.48 -14.42 -0.52
CA ASP A 426 17.79 -14.85 -1.00
C ASP A 426 18.46 -13.74 -1.83
N LEU A 427 17.67 -13.08 -2.71
CA LEU A 427 18.14 -11.92 -3.47
C LEU A 427 18.57 -10.79 -2.54
N LEU A 428 17.75 -10.45 -1.53
CA LEU A 428 18.08 -9.41 -0.55
C LEU A 428 19.36 -9.72 0.21
N THR A 429 19.57 -10.97 0.63
CA THR A 429 20.80 -11.40 1.32
C THR A 429 22.03 -11.12 0.46
N LYS A 430 21.96 -11.46 -0.83
CA LYS A 430 23.08 -11.24 -1.77
C LYS A 430 23.35 -9.77 -2.02
N VAL A 431 22.32 -8.96 -2.24
CA VAL A 431 22.51 -7.52 -2.52
C VAL A 431 22.98 -6.77 -1.29
N LYS A 432 22.48 -7.10 -0.09
CA LYS A 432 22.97 -6.55 1.19
C LYS A 432 24.44 -6.88 1.44
N ALA A 433 24.86 -8.10 1.09
CA ALA A 433 26.25 -8.54 1.18
C ALA A 433 27.12 -7.98 0.03
N LYS A 434 26.56 -7.14 -0.88
CA LYS A 434 27.26 -6.60 -2.06
C LYS A 434 27.92 -7.67 -2.94
N GLN A 435 27.30 -8.85 -3.04
CA GLN A 435 27.76 -9.89 -3.93
C GLN A 435 27.60 -9.48 -5.40
N ASP A 436 28.28 -10.18 -6.33
CA ASP A 436 28.13 -9.94 -7.76
C ASP A 436 26.79 -10.46 -8.28
N VAL A 437 25.78 -9.62 -8.21
CA VAL A 437 24.42 -9.89 -8.71
C VAL A 437 24.14 -9.23 -10.07
N GLY A 438 25.07 -8.40 -10.61
CA GLY A 438 24.81 -7.53 -11.76
C GLY A 438 23.72 -6.51 -11.46
N LEU A 439 22.96 -6.10 -12.50
CA LEU A 439 21.71 -5.37 -12.25
C LEU A 439 20.75 -6.28 -11.47
N PHE A 440 19.88 -5.68 -10.67
CA PHE A 440 18.91 -6.48 -9.93
C PHE A 440 17.56 -5.81 -9.85
N ARG A 441 16.53 -6.64 -9.86
CA ARG A 441 15.15 -6.22 -9.74
C ARG A 441 14.87 -5.71 -8.33
N MET A 442 14.23 -4.54 -8.23
CA MET A 442 13.68 -4.01 -6.99
C MET A 442 12.31 -3.34 -7.25
N GLY A 443 11.60 -3.08 -6.19
CA GLY A 443 10.35 -2.31 -6.23
C GLY A 443 10.09 -1.68 -4.87
N TRP A 444 9.23 -0.67 -4.87
CA TRP A 444 8.78 0.03 -3.68
C TRP A 444 7.26 0.21 -3.72
N VAL A 445 6.62 -0.02 -2.61
CA VAL A 445 5.22 0.35 -2.35
C VAL A 445 5.26 1.40 -1.26
N MET A 446 4.60 2.53 -1.44
CA MET A 446 4.67 3.60 -0.43
C MET A 446 3.97 3.19 0.86
N ASP A 447 4.51 3.66 1.97
CA ASP A 447 3.90 3.52 3.30
C ASP A 447 2.92 4.68 3.57
N TYR A 448 3.22 5.86 3.04
CA TYR A 448 2.39 7.06 3.11
C TYR A 448 2.62 7.95 1.87
N PRO A 449 1.62 8.75 1.45
CA PRO A 449 1.66 9.48 0.19
C PRO A 449 2.54 10.74 0.26
N SER A 450 3.86 10.55 0.21
CA SER A 450 4.87 11.60 0.12
C SER A 450 5.98 11.21 -0.85
N MET A 451 6.58 12.20 -1.55
CA MET A 451 7.82 12.00 -2.31
C MET A 451 8.94 11.50 -1.40
N GLU A 452 8.96 11.93 -0.14
CA GLU A 452 9.97 11.50 0.84
C GLU A 452 10.00 9.99 1.00
N ASN A 453 8.83 9.35 1.02
CA ASN A 453 8.73 7.89 1.19
C ASN A 453 9.35 7.09 0.02
N TYR A 454 9.56 7.71 -1.13
CA TYR A 454 10.37 7.15 -2.23
C TYR A 454 11.83 7.59 -2.14
N LEU A 455 12.08 8.88 -1.90
CA LEU A 455 13.43 9.44 -2.00
C LEU A 455 14.30 9.09 -0.80
N GLY A 456 13.74 9.13 0.41
CA GLY A 456 14.47 8.85 1.65
C GLY A 456 14.96 7.41 1.75
N PRO A 457 14.05 6.43 1.91
CA PRO A 457 14.42 5.02 2.11
C PRO A 457 15.20 4.41 0.96
N ILE A 458 14.87 4.78 -0.28
CA ILE A 458 15.42 4.13 -1.49
C ILE A 458 16.76 4.75 -1.90
N PHE A 459 16.93 6.09 -1.83
CA PHE A 459 18.04 6.77 -2.51
C PHE A 459 19.01 7.50 -1.60
N THR A 460 18.68 7.86 -0.35
CA THR A 460 19.68 8.47 0.53
C THR A 460 20.82 7.50 0.83
N THR A 461 22.02 8.02 1.06
CA THR A 461 23.24 7.23 1.33
C THR A 461 23.05 6.22 2.47
N LYS A 462 22.22 6.55 3.47
CA LYS A 462 21.88 5.67 4.60
C LYS A 462 20.47 5.11 4.51
N GLY A 463 19.81 5.24 3.36
CA GLY A 463 18.46 4.74 3.15
C GLY A 463 18.37 3.23 3.41
N SER A 464 17.35 2.81 4.15
CA SER A 464 17.16 1.43 4.58
C SER A 464 17.08 0.42 3.43
N SER A 465 16.69 0.89 2.25
CA SER A 465 16.50 0.10 1.03
C SER A 465 17.43 0.49 -0.12
N ASN A 466 18.44 1.32 0.14
CA ASN A 466 19.50 1.65 -0.82
C ASN A 466 20.55 0.52 -0.91
N TYR A 467 20.15 -0.62 -1.41
CA TYR A 467 21.03 -1.81 -1.53
C TYR A 467 22.04 -1.70 -2.68
N TYR A 468 21.88 -0.75 -3.59
CA TYR A 468 22.72 -0.54 -4.76
C TYR A 468 23.87 0.44 -4.52
N GLY A 469 23.95 1.02 -3.31
CA GLY A 469 25.10 1.81 -2.88
C GLY A 469 25.19 3.19 -3.51
N TYR A 470 24.08 3.75 -3.97
CA TYR A 470 24.05 5.15 -4.41
C TYR A 470 24.40 6.07 -3.24
N SER A 471 25.23 7.08 -3.52
CA SER A 471 25.63 8.08 -2.53
C SER A 471 25.91 9.39 -3.25
N ASN A 472 25.14 10.40 -2.89
CA ASN A 472 25.31 11.77 -3.36
C ASN A 472 25.01 12.74 -2.20
N PRO A 473 26.02 13.43 -1.63
CA PRO A 473 25.82 14.31 -0.48
C PRO A 473 24.85 15.47 -0.74
N GLU A 474 24.76 15.98 -1.97
CA GLU A 474 23.79 17.04 -2.30
C GLU A 474 22.37 16.49 -2.36
N PHE A 475 22.18 15.26 -2.86
CA PHE A 475 20.91 14.56 -2.79
C PHE A 475 20.46 14.37 -1.34
N ASP A 476 21.32 13.84 -0.48
CA ASP A 476 21.05 13.62 0.94
C ASP A 476 20.68 14.92 1.65
N LYS A 477 21.39 16.00 1.32
CA LYS A 477 21.11 17.33 1.86
C LYS A 477 19.75 17.85 1.41
N LEU A 478 19.40 17.74 0.13
CA LEU A 478 18.11 18.20 -0.39
C LEU A 478 16.94 17.40 0.23
N VAL A 479 17.06 16.07 0.37
CA VAL A 479 16.05 15.26 1.06
C VAL A 479 15.93 15.71 2.53
N THR A 480 17.05 15.89 3.23
CA THR A 480 17.05 16.38 4.62
C THR A 480 16.45 17.79 4.76
N GLU A 481 16.74 18.70 3.84
CA GLU A 481 16.12 20.03 3.82
C GLU A 481 14.62 19.96 3.55
N GLY A 482 14.18 19.02 2.70
CA GLY A 482 12.76 18.73 2.44
C GLY A 482 12.05 18.25 3.70
N THR A 483 12.60 17.26 4.41
CA THR A 483 11.99 16.73 5.65
C THR A 483 11.83 17.80 6.73
N LYS A 484 12.75 18.80 6.77
CA LYS A 484 12.78 19.91 7.74
C LYS A 484 12.06 21.17 7.26
N ALA A 485 11.43 21.12 6.10
CA ALA A 485 10.73 22.28 5.55
C ALA A 485 9.59 22.76 6.45
N ALA A 486 9.22 24.02 6.31
CA ALA A 486 8.15 24.61 7.10
C ALA A 486 6.76 24.04 6.74
N ASP A 487 6.59 23.69 5.46
CA ASP A 487 5.34 23.14 4.92
C ASP A 487 5.60 22.18 3.76
N GLU A 488 4.54 21.49 3.33
CA GLU A 488 4.55 20.49 2.25
C GLU A 488 5.05 21.07 0.91
N ASN A 489 4.66 22.30 0.54
CA ASN A 489 5.07 22.88 -0.74
C ASN A 489 6.57 23.19 -0.77
N ALA A 490 7.10 23.70 0.34
CA ALA A 490 8.54 23.90 0.50
C ALA A 490 9.31 22.57 0.48
N ALA A 491 8.76 21.51 1.09
CA ALA A 491 9.32 20.16 1.05
C ALA A 491 9.32 19.60 -0.38
N ILE A 492 8.19 19.67 -1.09
CA ILE A 492 8.06 19.21 -2.49
C ILE A 492 9.12 19.88 -3.38
N THR A 493 9.35 21.20 -3.20
CA THR A 493 10.38 21.90 -3.98
C THR A 493 11.77 21.30 -3.78
N LYS A 494 12.11 20.91 -2.55
CA LYS A 494 13.39 20.26 -2.24
C LYS A 494 13.45 18.83 -2.77
N TYR A 495 12.38 18.07 -2.63
CA TYR A 495 12.27 16.71 -3.13
C TYR A 495 12.36 16.65 -4.66
N GLN A 496 11.72 17.58 -5.37
CA GLN A 496 11.86 17.71 -6.82
C GLN A 496 13.29 18.03 -7.25
N ALA A 497 13.98 18.92 -6.53
CA ALA A 497 15.39 19.19 -6.80
C ALA A 497 16.30 17.96 -6.53
N ALA A 498 15.98 17.16 -5.50
CA ALA A 498 16.67 15.89 -5.26
C ALA A 498 16.39 14.88 -6.39
N GLU A 499 15.14 14.77 -6.85
CA GLU A 499 14.77 13.90 -7.97
C GLU A 499 15.49 14.26 -9.27
N ASP A 500 15.75 15.56 -9.53
CA ASP A 500 16.54 16.02 -10.68
C ASP A 500 17.98 15.47 -10.65
N LEU A 501 18.57 15.29 -9.47
CA LEU A 501 19.89 14.64 -9.32
C LEU A 501 19.84 13.16 -9.67
N LEU A 502 18.74 12.47 -9.35
CA LEU A 502 18.55 11.06 -9.76
C LEU A 502 18.50 10.92 -11.29
N ALA A 503 17.89 11.87 -11.99
CA ALA A 503 17.89 11.90 -13.46
C ALA A 503 19.30 12.09 -14.05
N VAL A 504 20.16 12.84 -13.34
CA VAL A 504 21.57 13.02 -13.72
C VAL A 504 22.39 11.77 -13.39
N ASP A 505 22.23 11.20 -12.21
CA ASP A 505 23.07 10.09 -11.73
C ASP A 505 22.58 8.71 -12.16
N MET A 506 21.28 8.55 -12.43
CA MET A 506 20.63 7.31 -12.87
C MET A 506 21.01 6.08 -12.04
N PRO A 507 20.83 6.08 -10.71
CA PRO A 507 21.21 4.93 -9.88
C PRO A 507 20.34 3.70 -10.11
N VAL A 508 19.14 3.91 -10.64
CA VAL A 508 18.20 2.86 -11.03
C VAL A 508 17.58 3.19 -12.40
N ILE A 509 17.07 2.20 -13.07
CA ILE A 509 16.24 2.36 -14.28
C ILE A 509 14.78 2.32 -13.83
N PRO A 510 14.02 3.44 -13.85
CA PRO A 510 12.58 3.39 -13.73
C PRO A 510 12.00 2.49 -14.83
N LEU A 511 11.21 1.49 -14.46
CA LEU A 511 10.60 0.58 -15.42
C LEU A 511 9.11 0.85 -15.58
N ARG A 512 8.36 0.76 -14.47
CA ARG A 512 6.92 0.87 -14.51
C ARG A 512 6.33 1.26 -13.15
N PHE A 513 5.19 1.91 -13.20
CA PHE A 513 4.30 2.13 -12.06
C PHE A 513 3.20 1.08 -12.05
N GLY A 514 2.80 0.67 -10.85
CA GLY A 514 1.74 -0.30 -10.66
C GLY A 514 0.36 0.29 -10.97
N GLN A 515 -0.55 -0.61 -11.25
CA GLN A 515 -1.99 -0.36 -11.35
C GLN A 515 -2.70 -1.53 -10.67
N ASN A 516 -3.68 -1.26 -9.83
CA ASN A 516 -4.56 -2.29 -9.32
C ASN A 516 -5.44 -2.79 -10.46
N ASN A 517 -5.54 -4.09 -10.62
CA ASN A 517 -6.40 -4.75 -11.58
C ASN A 517 -7.24 -5.76 -10.79
N TYR A 518 -8.53 -5.53 -10.69
CA TYR A 518 -9.41 -6.28 -9.82
C TYR A 518 -10.74 -6.62 -10.49
N GLY A 519 -11.47 -7.52 -9.88
CA GLY A 519 -12.76 -7.96 -10.38
C GLY A 519 -13.78 -8.15 -9.27
N THR A 520 -15.05 -8.08 -9.63
CA THR A 520 -16.17 -8.24 -8.70
C THR A 520 -17.18 -9.27 -9.18
N SER A 521 -17.96 -9.83 -8.24
CA SER A 521 -19.19 -10.58 -8.58
C SER A 521 -20.27 -9.62 -9.06
N SER A 522 -21.35 -10.18 -9.59
CA SER A 522 -22.57 -9.41 -9.91
C SER A 522 -23.35 -8.96 -8.66
N LYS A 523 -22.98 -9.45 -7.48
CA LYS A 523 -23.66 -9.23 -6.19
C LYS A 523 -23.18 -7.99 -5.43
N VAL A 524 -22.12 -7.30 -5.90
CA VAL A 524 -21.57 -6.12 -5.24
C VAL A 524 -21.37 -4.98 -6.21
N ARG A 525 -21.40 -3.76 -5.68
CA ARG A 525 -21.11 -2.52 -6.42
C ARG A 525 -20.33 -1.55 -5.54
N ASN A 526 -19.85 -0.45 -6.15
CA ASN A 526 -19.07 0.60 -5.49
C ASN A 526 -17.77 0.08 -4.84
N VAL A 527 -17.21 -1.01 -5.39
CA VAL A 527 -15.93 -1.54 -4.98
C VAL A 527 -14.84 -0.63 -5.54
N ASN A 528 -13.98 -0.13 -4.68
CA ASN A 528 -12.80 0.66 -5.03
C ASN A 528 -11.60 0.14 -4.25
N ILE A 529 -10.46 -0.02 -4.94
CA ILE A 529 -9.20 -0.40 -4.30
C ILE A 529 -8.32 0.84 -4.20
N ASP A 530 -7.85 1.14 -3.00
CA ASP A 530 -7.03 2.31 -2.68
C ASP A 530 -5.57 2.15 -3.15
N LEU A 531 -4.77 3.19 -2.93
CA LEU A 531 -3.35 3.23 -3.30
C LEU A 531 -2.48 2.20 -2.57
N PHE A 532 -2.99 1.67 -1.45
CA PHE A 532 -2.34 0.66 -0.61
C PHE A 532 -2.87 -0.74 -0.91
N GLN A 533 -3.61 -0.91 -2.03
CA GLN A 533 -4.21 -2.16 -2.48
C GLN A 533 -5.29 -2.71 -1.53
N ARG A 534 -6.03 -1.83 -0.84
CA ARG A 534 -7.10 -2.19 0.09
C ARG A 534 -8.46 -1.82 -0.47
N VAL A 535 -9.44 -2.66 -0.26
CA VAL A 535 -10.85 -2.38 -0.60
C VAL A 535 -11.42 -1.35 0.39
N ASP A 536 -12.01 -0.26 -0.12
CA ASP A 536 -12.73 0.72 0.69
C ASP A 536 -14.09 0.15 1.13
N LEU A 537 -14.08 -0.56 2.25
CA LEU A 537 -15.24 -1.30 2.76
C LEU A 537 -16.42 -0.42 3.15
N LEU A 538 -16.22 0.87 3.39
CA LEU A 538 -17.29 1.80 3.74
C LEU A 538 -18.14 2.19 2.51
N LYS A 539 -17.61 1.99 1.31
CA LYS A 539 -18.31 2.27 0.05
C LYS A 539 -18.99 1.04 -0.56
N VAL A 540 -18.50 -0.16 -0.24
CA VAL A 540 -19.04 -1.40 -0.80
C VAL A 540 -20.52 -1.55 -0.45
N GLU A 541 -21.31 -1.90 -1.46
CA GLU A 541 -22.72 -2.24 -1.32
C GLU A 541 -22.97 -3.62 -1.92
N ALA A 542 -23.71 -4.46 -1.19
CA ALA A 542 -24.27 -5.69 -1.74
C ALA A 542 -25.62 -5.38 -2.40
N VAL A 543 -25.91 -6.05 -3.51
CA VAL A 543 -27.15 -5.94 -4.25
C VAL A 543 -27.89 -7.26 -4.20
N SER A 544 -29.22 -7.21 -4.16
CA SER A 544 -30.12 -8.38 -4.15
C SER A 544 -30.49 -8.84 -5.55
#